data_389e90356f563176d6dac32c615a758b
#
_entry.id   389e90356f563176d6dac32c615a758b
#
_cell.length_a   1.000
_cell.length_b   1.000
_cell.length_c   1.000
_cell.angle_alpha   90.00
_cell.angle_beta   90.00
_cell.angle_gamma   90.00
#
_symmetry.space_group_name_H-M   'P 1'
#
loop_
_entity.id
_entity.type
_entity.pdbx_description
1 polymer ?
#
loop_
_entity_poly.entity_id
_entity_poly.type
_entity_poly.pdbx_seq_one_letter_code
_entity_poly.pdbx_strand_id
1 'polypeptide(L)'
;VAVDLRNVTTVLLPGTGSDDDYVYRAFSGPLHRVGAAVLTPPPQPNRLIDGYLSALDDAARAGPIGVGGVSIGAAVAAAWALAHPERAVAVLAALPAWNGAPESAPAALAARYSASHLRRDGLAATTLQMQASSPPWLADELARSWCGQWPLLPDAMEEAAAYIAPSCAELARLATPLGVAAAVDDPIHPLQVGVDWVTAAPHAALQTVTLNQIGTNAAALGTACLAALALT
;
A
#
# COMPACT_ATOMS: atom_id res chain seq x y z
N VAL A 1 -6.92 21.17 -11.13
CA VAL A 1 -8.08 21.39 -10.22
C VAL A 1 -7.85 20.50 -9.02
N ALA A 2 -7.81 21.10 -7.81
CA ALA A 2 -7.61 20.34 -6.59
C ALA A 2 -8.68 19.24 -6.44
N VAL A 3 -8.26 18.03 -6.10
CA VAL A 3 -9.16 16.89 -5.91
C VAL A 3 -10.02 17.11 -4.66
N ASP A 4 -11.33 17.05 -4.80
CA ASP A 4 -12.26 17.13 -3.68
C ASP A 4 -12.66 15.71 -3.21
N LEU A 5 -12.25 15.34 -1.99
CA LEU A 5 -12.56 14.06 -1.37
C LEU A 5 -13.75 14.11 -0.40
N ARG A 6 -14.43 15.24 -0.26
CA ARG A 6 -15.59 15.36 0.64
C ARG A 6 -16.70 14.41 0.22
N ASN A 7 -17.18 13.61 1.17
CA ASN A 7 -18.20 12.57 0.97
C ASN A 7 -17.79 11.46 -0.01
N VAL A 8 -16.50 11.35 -0.35
CA VAL A 8 -15.96 10.26 -1.16
C VAL A 8 -15.53 9.13 -0.24
N THR A 9 -15.99 7.91 -0.50
CA THR A 9 -15.45 6.72 0.16
C THR A 9 -14.06 6.44 -0.40
N THR A 10 -13.06 6.36 0.47
CA THR A 10 -11.69 6.04 0.09
C THR A 10 -11.30 4.66 0.65
N VAL A 11 -10.98 3.73 -0.24
CA VAL A 11 -10.59 2.36 0.09
C VAL A 11 -9.07 2.26 0.14
N LEU A 12 -8.53 1.84 1.29
CA LEU A 12 -7.10 1.74 1.53
C LEU A 12 -6.71 0.28 1.79
N LEU A 13 -5.80 -0.24 0.97
CA LEU A 13 -5.38 -1.63 0.96
C LEU A 13 -4.10 -1.84 1.77
N PRO A 14 -4.04 -2.86 2.64
CA PRO A 14 -2.83 -3.21 3.39
C PRO A 14 -1.65 -3.61 2.50
N GLY A 15 -0.44 -3.44 3.04
CA GLY A 15 0.80 -4.00 2.50
C GLY A 15 0.92 -5.50 2.79
N THR A 16 1.88 -6.16 2.15
CA THR A 16 2.19 -7.58 2.38
C THR A 16 2.51 -7.85 3.86
N GLY A 17 1.77 -8.77 4.47
CA GLY A 17 1.94 -9.10 5.89
C GLY A 17 1.47 -8.03 6.87
N SER A 18 0.91 -6.91 6.41
CA SER A 18 0.24 -5.89 7.21
C SER A 18 -1.27 -6.17 7.29
N ASP A 19 -2.02 -5.35 7.99
CA ASP A 19 -3.47 -5.50 8.17
C ASP A 19 -4.25 -4.18 8.01
N ASP A 20 -5.56 -4.30 8.06
CA ASP A 20 -6.54 -3.22 7.96
C ASP A 20 -6.46 -2.23 9.13
N ASP A 21 -6.10 -2.67 10.33
CA ASP A 21 -5.94 -1.79 11.49
C ASP A 21 -4.79 -0.80 11.30
N TYR A 22 -3.62 -1.28 10.85
CA TYR A 22 -2.49 -0.40 10.57
C TYR A 22 -2.85 0.64 9.51
N VAL A 23 -3.45 0.20 8.39
CA VAL A 23 -3.82 1.10 7.30
C VAL A 23 -4.91 2.09 7.75
N TYR A 24 -5.87 1.65 8.57
CA TYR A 24 -6.86 2.55 9.14
C TYR A 24 -6.19 3.65 9.97
N ARG A 25 -5.27 3.31 10.87
CA ARG A 25 -4.53 4.31 11.68
C ARG A 25 -3.67 5.23 10.82
N ALA A 26 -3.11 4.72 9.73
CA ALA A 26 -2.27 5.50 8.82
C ALA A 26 -3.07 6.54 8.01
N PHE A 27 -4.33 6.29 7.69
CA PHE A 27 -5.07 7.13 6.74
C PHE A 27 -6.34 7.77 7.29
N SER A 28 -7.00 7.19 8.31
CA SER A 28 -8.32 7.66 8.76
C SER A 28 -8.31 9.11 9.24
N GLY A 29 -7.36 9.47 10.10
CA GLY A 29 -7.26 10.84 10.61
C GLY A 29 -7.06 11.89 9.52
N PRO A 30 -6.08 11.74 8.62
CA PRO A 30 -5.90 12.62 7.47
C PRO A 30 -7.13 12.73 6.57
N LEU A 31 -7.73 11.61 6.19
CA LEU A 31 -8.89 11.57 5.28
C LEU A 31 -10.15 12.16 5.91
N HIS A 32 -10.43 11.88 7.19
CA HIS A 32 -11.56 12.50 7.88
C HIS A 32 -11.44 14.03 7.93
N ARG A 33 -10.22 14.59 8.06
CA ARG A 33 -10.02 16.04 8.03
C ARG A 33 -10.40 16.69 6.70
N VAL A 34 -10.33 15.95 5.60
CA VAL A 34 -10.79 16.43 4.27
C VAL A 34 -12.22 15.98 3.95
N GLY A 35 -12.92 15.37 4.91
CA GLY A 35 -14.33 14.97 4.78
C GLY A 35 -14.56 13.67 4.00
N ALA A 36 -13.53 12.86 3.79
CA ALA A 36 -13.64 11.55 3.15
C ALA A 36 -14.10 10.48 4.15
N ALA A 37 -14.87 9.50 3.68
CA ALA A 37 -15.11 8.26 4.40
C ALA A 37 -13.97 7.26 4.12
N VAL A 38 -13.63 6.42 5.11
CA VAL A 38 -12.51 5.48 5.02
C VAL A 38 -13.00 4.04 5.14
N LEU A 39 -12.55 3.21 4.22
CA LEU A 39 -12.77 1.76 4.23
C LEU A 39 -11.41 1.07 4.11
N THR A 40 -11.09 0.21 5.06
CA THR A 40 -9.88 -0.61 5.07
C THR A 40 -10.29 -2.08 5.11
N PRO A 41 -10.34 -2.77 3.96
CA PRO A 41 -10.70 -4.18 3.93
C PRO A 41 -9.58 -5.02 4.57
N PRO A 42 -9.92 -6.01 5.43
CA PRO A 42 -8.92 -6.92 5.96
C PRO A 42 -8.30 -7.76 4.83
N PRO A 43 -7.01 -8.10 4.92
CA PRO A 43 -6.37 -8.99 3.95
C PRO A 43 -7.02 -10.37 4.00
N GLN A 44 -7.18 -10.99 2.83
CA GLN A 44 -7.63 -12.37 2.69
C GLN A 44 -6.45 -13.24 2.25
N PRO A 45 -5.71 -13.88 3.17
CA PRO A 45 -4.41 -14.49 2.85
C PRO A 45 -4.45 -15.61 1.81
N ASN A 46 -5.61 -16.25 1.60
CA ASN A 46 -5.82 -17.30 0.60
C ASN A 46 -6.18 -16.75 -0.80
N ARG A 47 -6.38 -15.45 -0.94
CA ARG A 47 -6.73 -14.76 -2.19
C ARG A 47 -6.48 -13.26 -2.05
N LEU A 48 -5.26 -12.88 -1.76
CA LEU A 48 -4.93 -11.52 -1.36
C LEU A 48 -5.30 -10.48 -2.42
N ILE A 49 -4.82 -10.66 -3.63
CA ILE A 49 -5.04 -9.72 -4.74
C ILE A 49 -6.51 -9.70 -5.16
N ASP A 50 -7.11 -10.86 -5.36
CA ASP A 50 -8.54 -10.97 -5.69
C ASP A 50 -9.44 -10.41 -4.60
N GLY A 51 -9.07 -10.58 -3.33
CA GLY A 51 -9.77 -10.01 -2.18
C GLY A 51 -9.75 -8.48 -2.22
N TYR A 52 -8.60 -7.90 -2.53
CA TYR A 52 -8.44 -6.45 -2.68
C TYR A 52 -9.24 -5.90 -3.86
N LEU A 53 -9.15 -6.53 -5.04
CA LEU A 53 -9.92 -6.13 -6.22
C LEU A 53 -11.43 -6.21 -5.95
N SER A 54 -11.90 -7.29 -5.31
CA SER A 54 -13.31 -7.44 -4.93
C SER A 54 -13.79 -6.32 -4.01
N ALA A 55 -12.96 -5.93 -3.02
CA ALA A 55 -13.30 -4.84 -2.09
C ALA A 55 -13.41 -3.48 -2.78
N LEU A 56 -12.52 -3.19 -3.75
CA LEU A 56 -12.57 -1.99 -4.58
C LEU A 56 -13.84 -1.97 -5.45
N ASP A 57 -14.14 -3.07 -6.12
CA ASP A 57 -15.31 -3.20 -6.97
C ASP A 57 -16.61 -3.05 -6.18
N ASP A 58 -16.70 -3.67 -5.00
CA ASP A 58 -17.87 -3.58 -4.14
C ASP A 58 -18.11 -2.15 -3.63
N ALA A 59 -17.05 -1.48 -3.18
CA ALA A 59 -17.14 -0.10 -2.74
C ALA A 59 -17.57 0.85 -3.87
N ALA A 60 -17.06 0.63 -5.07
CA ALA A 60 -17.36 1.45 -6.24
C ALA A 60 -18.76 1.24 -6.83
N ARG A 61 -19.56 0.28 -6.32
CA ARG A 61 -20.98 0.12 -6.74
C ARG A 61 -21.86 1.32 -6.37
N ALA A 62 -21.52 2.01 -5.30
CA ALA A 62 -22.28 3.16 -4.83
C ALA A 62 -21.88 4.48 -5.54
N GLY A 63 -20.80 4.50 -6.30
CA GLY A 63 -20.28 5.68 -7.01
C GLY A 63 -18.75 5.66 -7.08
N PRO A 64 -18.15 6.71 -7.68
CA PRO A 64 -16.70 6.83 -7.73
C PRO A 64 -16.06 6.89 -6.32
N ILE A 65 -14.89 6.28 -6.18
CA ILE A 65 -14.17 6.13 -4.91
C ILE A 65 -12.75 6.69 -4.98
N GLY A 66 -12.21 7.11 -3.85
CA GLY A 66 -10.77 7.22 -3.68
C GLY A 66 -10.18 5.81 -3.46
N VAL A 67 -9.00 5.56 -3.99
CA VAL A 67 -8.33 4.27 -3.84
C VAL A 67 -6.89 4.48 -3.36
N GLY A 68 -6.33 3.52 -2.66
CA GLY A 68 -4.94 3.62 -2.24
C GLY A 68 -4.51 2.47 -1.37
N GLY A 69 -3.37 2.63 -0.73
CA GLY A 69 -2.83 1.62 0.17
C GLY A 69 -1.34 1.75 0.38
N VAL A 70 -0.77 0.74 1.00
CA VAL A 70 0.65 0.66 1.32
C VAL A 70 1.31 -0.46 0.51
N SER A 71 2.46 -0.21 -0.09
CA SER A 71 3.28 -1.23 -0.77
C SER A 71 2.49 -1.96 -1.88
N ILE A 72 2.23 -3.26 -1.76
CA ILE A 72 1.41 -4.02 -2.71
C ILE A 72 -0.02 -3.45 -2.81
N GLY A 73 -0.59 -2.97 -1.70
CA GLY A 73 -1.90 -2.32 -1.70
C GLY A 73 -1.94 -1.07 -2.57
N ALA A 74 -0.86 -0.28 -2.58
CA ALA A 74 -0.73 0.87 -3.48
C ALA A 74 -0.67 0.44 -4.95
N ALA A 75 0.07 -0.64 -5.26
CA ALA A 75 0.19 -1.16 -6.62
C ALA A 75 -1.15 -1.70 -7.16
N VAL A 76 -1.90 -2.46 -6.34
CA VAL A 76 -3.23 -2.96 -6.71
C VAL A 76 -4.22 -1.82 -6.90
N ALA A 77 -4.22 -0.83 -6.02
CA ALA A 77 -5.09 0.34 -6.13
C ALA A 77 -4.80 1.16 -7.40
N ALA A 78 -3.53 1.36 -7.74
CA ALA A 78 -3.14 2.06 -8.98
C ALA A 78 -3.53 1.25 -10.24
N ALA A 79 -3.34 -0.07 -10.24
CA ALA A 79 -3.78 -0.94 -11.34
C ALA A 79 -5.30 -0.91 -11.52
N TRP A 80 -6.05 -0.93 -10.42
CA TRP A 80 -7.51 -0.81 -10.47
C TRP A 80 -7.96 0.55 -11.03
N ALA A 81 -7.32 1.65 -10.62
CA ALA A 81 -7.62 2.98 -11.13
C ALA A 81 -7.32 3.11 -12.64
N LEU A 82 -6.24 2.47 -13.13
CA LEU A 82 -5.93 2.39 -14.56
C LEU A 82 -7.01 1.65 -15.35
N ALA A 83 -7.60 0.60 -14.77
CA ALA A 83 -8.67 -0.18 -15.40
C ALA A 83 -10.04 0.51 -15.31
N HIS A 84 -10.25 1.41 -14.34
CA HIS A 84 -11.54 2.06 -14.06
C HIS A 84 -11.40 3.57 -13.88
N PRO A 85 -10.90 4.31 -14.89
CA PRO A 85 -10.58 5.74 -14.75
C PRO A 85 -11.79 6.61 -14.39
N GLU A 86 -13.00 6.22 -14.80
CA GLU A 86 -14.24 6.92 -14.48
C GLU A 86 -14.77 6.64 -13.08
N ARG A 87 -14.22 5.63 -12.38
CA ARG A 87 -14.63 5.21 -11.03
C ARG A 87 -13.61 5.56 -9.95
N ALA A 88 -12.40 6.00 -10.34
CA ALA A 88 -11.34 6.41 -9.43
C ALA A 88 -11.26 7.94 -9.34
N VAL A 89 -11.50 8.51 -8.15
CA VAL A 89 -11.42 9.96 -7.89
C VAL A 89 -9.96 10.39 -7.65
N ALA A 90 -9.21 9.57 -6.91
CA ALA A 90 -7.82 9.81 -6.57
C ALA A 90 -7.12 8.48 -6.22
N VAL A 91 -5.80 8.45 -6.38
CA VAL A 91 -4.93 7.37 -5.90
C VAL A 91 -4.01 7.88 -4.80
N LEU A 92 -3.98 7.21 -3.65
CA LEU A 92 -3.09 7.49 -2.52
C LEU A 92 -2.10 6.33 -2.36
N ALA A 93 -0.89 6.48 -2.88
CA ALA A 93 0.12 5.44 -2.91
C ALA A 93 1.21 5.68 -1.85
N ALA A 94 1.16 4.93 -0.75
CA ALA A 94 2.20 4.96 0.26
C ALA A 94 3.22 3.84 0.02
N LEU A 95 4.50 4.21 0.03
CA LEU A 95 5.63 3.28 -0.07
C LEU A 95 5.49 2.31 -1.27
N PRO A 96 5.28 2.79 -2.52
CA PRO A 96 5.23 1.89 -3.67
C PRO A 96 6.52 1.09 -3.75
N ALA A 97 6.39 -0.23 -3.98
CA ALA A 97 7.50 -1.15 -3.74
C ALA A 97 8.31 -1.50 -4.99
N TRP A 98 7.69 -1.48 -6.18
CA TRP A 98 8.34 -1.71 -7.49
C TRP A 98 7.48 -1.25 -8.65
N ASN A 99 8.07 -1.23 -9.84
CA ASN A 99 7.44 -0.99 -11.14
C ASN A 99 7.48 -2.27 -11.98
N GLY A 100 6.40 -2.65 -12.62
CA GLY A 100 6.36 -3.83 -13.48
C GLY A 100 6.65 -5.13 -12.73
N ALA A 101 7.63 -5.89 -13.22
CA ALA A 101 7.99 -7.20 -12.70
C ALA A 101 8.73 -7.14 -11.35
N PRO A 102 8.42 -8.07 -10.40
CA PRO A 102 8.90 -7.99 -9.01
C PRO A 102 10.25 -8.70 -8.74
N GLU A 103 10.89 -9.34 -9.74
CA GLU A 103 11.95 -10.35 -9.53
C GLU A 103 13.11 -9.84 -8.66
N SER A 104 13.54 -8.61 -8.88
CA SER A 104 14.68 -7.99 -8.17
C SER A 104 14.26 -6.98 -7.10
N ALA A 105 12.97 -6.78 -6.90
CA ALA A 105 12.46 -5.79 -5.95
C ALA A 105 12.74 -6.22 -4.50
N PRO A 106 13.35 -5.36 -3.66
CA PRO A 106 13.67 -5.73 -2.28
C PRO A 106 12.46 -6.22 -1.48
N ALA A 107 11.30 -5.59 -1.64
CA ALA A 107 10.08 -6.00 -0.94
C ALA A 107 9.58 -7.39 -1.40
N ALA A 108 9.66 -7.71 -2.70
CA ALA A 108 9.29 -9.02 -3.20
C ALA A 108 10.26 -10.11 -2.74
N LEU A 109 11.57 -9.81 -2.72
CA LEU A 109 12.58 -10.72 -2.19
C LEU A 109 12.37 -10.98 -0.69
N ALA A 110 12.11 -9.93 0.10
CA ALA A 110 11.82 -10.05 1.52
C ALA A 110 10.55 -10.88 1.79
N ALA A 111 9.49 -10.70 0.99
CA ALA A 111 8.27 -11.48 1.12
C ALA A 111 8.50 -12.98 0.81
N ARG A 112 9.22 -13.31 -0.28
CA ARG A 112 9.60 -14.71 -0.60
C ARG A 112 10.46 -15.34 0.49
N TYR A 113 11.43 -14.57 1.00
CA TYR A 113 12.28 -15.03 2.11
C TYR A 113 11.44 -15.35 3.34
N SER A 114 10.56 -14.45 3.77
CA SER A 114 9.68 -14.63 4.92
C SER A 114 8.73 -15.82 4.73
N ALA A 115 8.10 -15.95 3.55
CA ALA A 115 7.21 -17.07 3.24
C ALA A 115 7.93 -18.43 3.35
N SER A 116 9.15 -18.52 2.79
CA SER A 116 9.97 -19.72 2.88
C SER A 116 10.32 -20.10 4.34
N HIS A 117 10.68 -19.12 5.17
CA HIS A 117 11.00 -19.34 6.60
C HIS A 117 9.75 -19.70 7.40
N LEU A 118 8.62 -19.04 7.15
CA LEU A 118 7.33 -19.38 7.79
C LEU A 118 6.94 -20.83 7.53
N ARG A 119 7.13 -21.34 6.30
CA ARG A 119 6.84 -22.74 5.96
C ARG A 119 7.82 -23.71 6.61
N ARG A 120 9.10 -23.37 6.68
CA ARG A 120 10.16 -24.25 7.20
C ARG A 120 10.24 -24.23 8.72
N ASP A 121 10.23 -23.05 9.32
CA ASP A 121 10.59 -22.83 10.74
C ASP A 121 9.34 -22.49 11.59
N GLY A 122 8.21 -22.21 10.96
CA GLY A 122 6.95 -21.84 11.60
C GLY A 122 6.89 -20.37 12.02
N LEU A 123 5.70 -19.96 12.48
CA LEU A 123 5.39 -18.56 12.81
C LEU A 123 6.31 -17.99 13.88
N ALA A 124 6.48 -18.69 15.03
CA ALA A 124 7.18 -18.13 16.16
C ALA A 124 8.65 -17.81 15.86
N ALA A 125 9.38 -18.76 15.26
CA ALA A 125 10.80 -18.58 14.93
C ALA A 125 11.00 -17.48 13.88
N THR A 126 10.17 -17.46 12.84
CA THR A 126 10.27 -16.47 11.78
C THR A 126 9.89 -15.06 12.27
N THR A 127 8.88 -14.95 13.14
CA THR A 127 8.52 -13.67 13.76
C THR A 127 9.66 -13.11 14.61
N LEU A 128 10.32 -13.92 15.42
CA LEU A 128 11.50 -13.49 16.20
C LEU A 128 12.62 -12.98 15.29
N GLN A 129 12.88 -13.65 14.18
CA GLN A 129 13.89 -13.23 13.20
C GLN A 129 13.52 -11.89 12.55
N MET A 130 12.28 -11.73 12.14
CA MET A 130 11.75 -10.47 11.58
C MET A 130 11.87 -9.33 12.60
N GLN A 131 11.50 -9.55 13.85
CA GLN A 131 11.60 -8.56 14.91
C GLN A 131 13.04 -8.11 15.14
N ALA A 132 14.01 -9.02 15.11
CA ALA A 132 15.42 -8.71 15.28
C ALA A 132 16.03 -7.86 14.16
N SER A 133 15.39 -7.84 12.98
CA SER A 133 15.86 -7.12 11.78
C SER A 133 15.02 -5.90 11.41
N SER A 134 13.97 -5.58 12.18
CA SER A 134 13.04 -4.49 11.90
C SER A 134 13.12 -3.38 12.96
N PRO A 135 12.79 -2.12 12.62
CA PRO A 135 12.54 -1.11 13.64
C PRO A 135 11.48 -1.58 14.64
N PRO A 136 11.58 -1.24 15.95
CA PRO A 136 10.69 -1.78 16.98
C PRO A 136 9.19 -1.62 16.67
N TRP A 137 8.78 -0.44 16.21
CA TRP A 137 7.37 -0.19 15.86
C TRP A 137 6.86 -1.10 14.73
N LEU A 138 7.70 -1.35 13.71
CA LEU A 138 7.35 -2.23 12.58
C LEU A 138 7.34 -3.70 13.01
N ALA A 139 8.29 -4.07 13.87
CA ALA A 139 8.35 -5.39 14.47
C ALA A 139 7.06 -5.75 15.22
N ASP A 140 6.55 -4.82 16.03
CA ASP A 140 5.31 -5.00 16.79
C ASP A 140 4.08 -5.11 15.86
N GLU A 141 3.98 -4.23 14.86
CA GLU A 141 2.90 -4.25 13.88
C GLU A 141 2.85 -5.55 13.07
N LEU A 142 4.00 -5.96 12.54
CA LEU A 142 4.07 -7.18 11.74
C LEU A 142 3.84 -8.44 12.59
N ALA A 143 4.37 -8.49 13.82
CA ALA A 143 4.15 -9.65 14.70
C ALA A 143 2.66 -9.84 15.01
N ARG A 144 1.93 -8.76 15.27
CA ARG A 144 0.48 -8.77 15.50
C ARG A 144 -0.27 -9.26 14.25
N SER A 145 0.02 -8.65 13.12
CA SER A 145 -0.65 -8.94 11.84
C SER A 145 -0.34 -10.36 11.34
N TRP A 146 0.90 -10.84 11.47
CA TRP A 146 1.28 -12.19 11.07
C TRP A 146 0.55 -13.26 11.89
N CYS A 147 0.38 -13.02 13.19
CA CYS A 147 -0.40 -13.92 14.04
C CYS A 147 -1.85 -14.04 13.56
N GLY A 148 -2.48 -12.93 13.14
CA GLY A 148 -3.84 -12.91 12.63
C GLY A 148 -4.03 -13.58 11.26
N GLN A 149 -2.98 -13.61 10.44
CA GLN A 149 -3.01 -14.19 9.09
C GLN A 149 -2.51 -15.64 9.02
N TRP A 150 -1.89 -16.15 10.10
CA TRP A 150 -1.43 -17.54 10.16
C TRP A 150 -2.61 -18.53 10.16
N PRO A 151 -2.53 -19.71 9.48
CA PRO A 151 -1.35 -20.28 8.78
C PRO A 151 -1.23 -19.91 7.29
N LEU A 152 -2.10 -19.10 6.72
CA LEU A 152 -2.15 -18.78 5.30
C LEU A 152 -1.24 -17.60 4.89
N LEU A 153 -0.60 -16.95 5.85
CA LEU A 153 0.31 -15.82 5.60
C LEU A 153 1.39 -16.10 4.54
N PRO A 154 2.05 -17.29 4.50
CA PRO A 154 3.03 -17.58 3.45
C PRO A 154 2.45 -17.53 2.04
N ASP A 155 1.20 -17.97 1.85
CA ASP A 155 0.52 -17.95 0.55
C ASP A 155 0.30 -16.50 0.09
N ALA A 156 -0.19 -15.64 1.00
CA ALA A 156 -0.37 -14.21 0.74
C ALA A 156 0.95 -13.51 0.38
N MET A 157 2.04 -13.86 1.08
CA MET A 157 3.36 -13.29 0.80
C MET A 157 3.89 -13.70 -0.58
N GLU A 158 3.70 -14.95 -0.97
CA GLU A 158 4.10 -15.44 -2.29
C GLU A 158 3.25 -14.83 -3.41
N GLU A 159 1.92 -14.72 -3.21
CA GLU A 159 1.02 -14.06 -4.16
C GLU A 159 1.41 -12.60 -4.37
N ALA A 160 1.65 -11.86 -3.27
CA ALA A 160 2.12 -10.48 -3.34
C ALA A 160 3.47 -10.36 -4.06
N ALA A 161 4.43 -11.24 -3.75
CA ALA A 161 5.76 -11.23 -4.34
C ALA A 161 5.82 -11.65 -5.82
N ALA A 162 4.74 -12.22 -6.34
CA ALA A 162 4.57 -12.57 -7.74
C ALA A 162 3.77 -11.53 -8.53
N TYR A 163 3.19 -10.53 -7.86
CA TYR A 163 2.31 -9.54 -8.49
C TYR A 163 3.10 -8.63 -9.43
N ILE A 164 2.61 -8.48 -10.66
CA ILE A 164 3.15 -7.50 -11.62
C ILE A 164 2.49 -6.16 -11.37
N ALA A 165 3.24 -5.21 -10.81
CA ALA A 165 2.77 -3.86 -10.56
C ALA A 165 2.62 -3.06 -11.87
N PRO A 166 1.89 -1.94 -11.88
CA PRO A 166 1.88 -1.06 -13.04
C PRO A 166 3.30 -0.63 -13.43
N SER A 167 3.62 -0.80 -14.70
CA SER A 167 4.86 -0.29 -15.30
C SER A 167 4.80 1.23 -15.46
N CYS A 168 5.95 1.89 -15.62
CA CYS A 168 5.99 3.32 -15.94
C CYS A 168 5.20 3.66 -17.21
N ALA A 169 5.19 2.77 -18.22
CA ALA A 169 4.40 2.97 -19.44
C ALA A 169 2.88 2.89 -19.19
N GLU A 170 2.44 2.09 -18.23
CA GLU A 170 1.04 2.05 -17.81
C GLU A 170 0.69 3.26 -16.95
N LEU A 171 1.55 3.64 -15.99
CA LEU A 171 1.37 4.83 -15.16
C LEU A 171 1.30 6.11 -16.00
N ALA A 172 1.98 6.19 -17.13
CA ALA A 172 1.88 7.31 -18.07
C ALA A 172 0.45 7.51 -18.64
N ARG A 173 -0.43 6.50 -18.50
CA ARG A 173 -1.83 6.55 -18.92
C ARG A 173 -2.80 6.76 -17.74
N LEU A 174 -2.28 6.89 -16.52
CA LEU A 174 -3.11 7.12 -15.34
C LEU A 174 -3.69 8.53 -15.36
N ALA A 175 -4.96 8.66 -15.76
CA ALA A 175 -5.66 9.93 -15.78
C ALA A 175 -6.06 10.43 -14.38
N THR A 176 -6.19 9.50 -13.43
CA THR A 176 -6.56 9.78 -12.03
C THR A 176 -5.42 10.47 -11.30
N PRO A 177 -5.66 11.57 -10.57
CA PRO A 177 -4.64 12.21 -9.74
C PRO A 177 -4.03 11.26 -8.72
N LEU A 178 -2.70 11.30 -8.58
CA LEU A 178 -1.91 10.39 -7.77
C LEU A 178 -1.06 11.15 -6.74
N GLY A 179 -1.33 10.92 -5.45
CA GLY A 179 -0.49 11.38 -4.35
C GLY A 179 0.40 10.25 -3.82
N VAL A 180 1.71 10.41 -3.92
CA VAL A 180 2.70 9.41 -3.48
C VAL A 180 3.38 9.84 -2.19
N ALA A 181 3.49 8.93 -1.22
CA ALA A 181 4.36 9.05 -0.06
C ALA A 181 5.47 8.02 -0.12
N ALA A 182 6.73 8.42 -0.05
CA ALA A 182 7.87 7.52 -0.03
C ALA A 182 8.83 7.84 1.12
N ALA A 183 9.42 6.83 1.74
CA ALA A 183 10.41 7.01 2.78
C ALA A 183 11.81 7.18 2.18
N VAL A 184 12.60 8.11 2.75
CA VAL A 184 13.96 8.37 2.26
C VAL A 184 14.99 7.39 2.80
N ASP A 185 14.61 6.62 3.82
CA ASP A 185 15.47 5.73 4.60
C ASP A 185 14.95 4.28 4.68
N ASP A 186 14.01 3.90 3.78
CA ASP A 186 13.47 2.53 3.72
C ASP A 186 14.22 1.71 2.67
N PRO A 187 14.99 0.69 3.08
CA PRO A 187 15.69 -0.18 2.13
C PRO A 187 14.78 -1.18 1.42
N ILE A 188 13.55 -1.38 1.93
CA ILE A 188 12.56 -2.32 1.38
C ILE A 188 11.71 -1.67 0.30
N HIS A 189 11.39 -0.38 0.48
CA HIS A 189 10.63 0.44 -0.47
C HIS A 189 11.49 1.59 -0.97
N PRO A 190 12.39 1.38 -1.95
CA PRO A 190 13.33 2.39 -2.40
C PRO A 190 12.63 3.67 -2.86
N LEU A 191 13.08 4.82 -2.37
CA LEU A 191 12.55 6.14 -2.78
C LEU A 191 12.46 6.30 -4.30
N GLN A 192 13.41 5.71 -5.04
CA GLN A 192 13.45 5.79 -6.49
C GLN A 192 12.16 5.26 -7.14
N VAL A 193 11.52 4.23 -6.57
CA VAL A 193 10.24 3.71 -7.09
C VAL A 193 9.15 4.80 -7.02
N GLY A 194 9.06 5.53 -5.90
CA GLY A 194 8.14 6.66 -5.77
C GLY A 194 8.44 7.78 -6.76
N VAL A 195 9.72 8.08 -6.99
CA VAL A 195 10.18 9.05 -8.00
C VAL A 195 9.78 8.61 -9.41
N ASP A 196 9.98 7.33 -9.74
CA ASP A 196 9.61 6.78 -11.05
C ASP A 196 8.10 6.88 -11.28
N TRP A 197 7.29 6.58 -10.26
CA TRP A 197 5.83 6.66 -10.35
C TRP A 197 5.35 8.08 -10.67
N VAL A 198 5.87 9.10 -9.97
CA VAL A 198 5.45 10.49 -10.19
C VAL A 198 6.06 11.09 -11.45
N THR A 199 7.19 10.56 -11.91
CA THR A 199 7.77 10.97 -13.19
C THR A 199 6.97 10.42 -14.37
N ALA A 200 6.41 9.23 -14.22
CA ALA A 200 5.63 8.56 -15.26
C ALA A 200 4.19 9.09 -15.34
N ALA A 201 3.51 9.23 -14.19
CA ALA A 201 2.09 9.59 -14.16
C ALA A 201 1.87 11.10 -14.41
N PRO A 202 0.95 11.49 -15.31
CA PRO A 202 0.78 12.88 -15.75
C PRO A 202 0.26 13.84 -14.66
N HIS A 203 -0.49 13.31 -13.70
CA HIS A 203 -1.09 14.07 -12.60
C HIS A 203 -0.64 13.47 -11.26
N ALA A 204 0.65 13.58 -10.95
CA ALA A 204 1.22 12.97 -9.77
C ALA A 204 2.19 13.89 -9.05
N ALA A 205 2.26 13.78 -7.73
CA ALA A 205 3.27 14.43 -6.92
C ALA A 205 3.73 13.53 -5.78
N LEU A 206 4.93 13.82 -5.26
CA LEU A 206 5.60 13.05 -4.20
C LEU A 206 5.80 13.92 -2.96
N GLN A 207 5.53 13.34 -1.80
CA GLN A 207 6.01 13.82 -0.50
C GLN A 207 6.85 12.74 0.16
N THR A 208 7.91 13.16 0.81
CA THR A 208 8.80 12.22 1.50
C THR A 208 8.56 12.21 3.00
N VAL A 209 8.80 11.05 3.61
CA VAL A 209 8.78 10.80 5.05
C VAL A 209 10.04 10.03 5.45
N THR A 210 10.22 9.79 6.75
CA THR A 210 11.23 8.85 7.27
C THR A 210 10.54 7.70 8.00
N LEU A 211 11.22 6.56 8.13
CA LEU A 211 10.73 5.43 8.95
C LEU A 211 10.47 5.85 10.40
N ASN A 212 11.29 6.76 10.94
CA ASN A 212 11.07 7.29 12.29
C ASN A 212 9.78 8.13 12.39
N GLN A 213 9.47 8.95 11.39
CA GLN A 213 8.20 9.70 11.35
C GLN A 213 7.00 8.76 11.29
N ILE A 214 7.07 7.72 10.47
CA ILE A 214 6.02 6.70 10.36
C ILE A 214 5.84 5.97 11.70
N GLY A 215 6.93 5.55 12.34
CA GLY A 215 6.89 4.85 13.62
C GLY A 215 6.38 5.71 14.78
N THR A 216 6.67 7.01 14.76
CA THR A 216 6.15 7.95 15.75
C THR A 216 4.66 8.22 15.56
N ASN A 217 4.21 8.27 14.30
CA ASN A 217 2.82 8.53 13.95
C ASN A 217 2.49 7.89 12.60
N ALA A 218 1.78 6.79 12.61
CA ALA A 218 1.36 6.11 11.38
C ALA A 218 0.64 7.05 10.38
N ALA A 219 -0.10 8.05 10.88
CA ALA A 219 -0.80 9.04 10.05
C ALA A 219 0.13 9.94 9.21
N ALA A 220 1.44 9.88 9.41
CA ALA A 220 2.42 10.55 8.55
C ALA A 220 2.28 10.08 7.08
N LEU A 221 2.02 8.80 6.83
CA LEU A 221 1.81 8.27 5.48
C LEU A 221 0.61 8.90 4.78
N GLY A 222 -0.56 8.85 5.40
CA GLY A 222 -1.78 9.42 4.83
C GLY A 222 -1.70 10.94 4.68
N THR A 223 -1.04 11.64 5.62
CA THR A 223 -0.80 13.07 5.54
C THR A 223 0.10 13.41 4.35
N ALA A 224 1.18 12.65 4.15
CA ALA A 224 2.08 12.86 3.02
C ALA A 224 1.39 12.57 1.67
N CYS A 225 0.61 11.48 1.57
CA CYS A 225 -0.16 11.18 0.36
C CYS A 225 -1.15 12.32 0.01
N LEU A 226 -1.90 12.84 0.99
CA LEU A 226 -2.83 13.94 0.76
C LEU A 226 -2.12 15.26 0.43
N ALA A 227 -0.99 15.54 1.09
CA ALA A 227 -0.19 16.71 0.77
C ALA A 227 0.39 16.64 -0.66
N ALA A 228 0.81 15.45 -1.10
CA ALA A 228 1.21 15.21 -2.49
C ALA A 228 0.03 15.40 -3.45
N LEU A 229 -1.13 14.78 -3.16
CA LEU A 229 -2.32 14.90 -3.98
C LEU A 229 -2.78 16.35 -4.18
N ALA A 230 -2.58 17.21 -3.19
CA ALA A 230 -2.93 18.64 -3.29
C ALA A 230 -2.02 19.44 -4.26
N LEU A 231 -0.93 18.85 -4.73
CA LEU A 231 0.01 19.44 -5.69
C LEU A 231 -0.25 19.00 -7.15
N THR A 232 -1.18 18.05 -7.37
CA THR A 232 -1.57 17.56 -8.71
C THR A 232 -2.69 18.43 -9.32
#